data_dd94ca2d1e7a456d8754c9df8755519d
#
_entry.id   dd94ca2d1e7a456d8754c9df8755519d
#
_cell.length_a   1.000
_cell.length_b   1.000
_cell.length_c   1.000
_cell.angle_alpha   90.00
_cell.angle_beta   90.00
_cell.angle_gamma   90.00
#
_symmetry.space_group_name_H-M   'P 1'
#
loop_
_entity.id
_entity.type
_entity.pdbx_description
1 polymer ?
#
loop_
_entity_poly.entity_id
_entity_poly.type
_entity_poly.pdbx_seq_one_letter_code
_entity_poly.pdbx_strand_id
1 'polypeptide(L)'
;MLNWQRRHIPACSPQAGTKPVRVGCVNYLNARPLWHGLGKRPDLFSLKYAVPSTVSAWLHNGEVDLALVSSIEYVPAYRVVPGAAVTSIGPVASVAAFSRKPLTRARSVALDSSSRTSAALMRILCAEWFDIEPEFVTMDPDLPTMLQRCDAALLIGDRALFVDHVGMGLRKHDLCEEWRGMTRLPFVFAFWTGRPDALTPAHLQAVRDSRRAGVTALDDIACAHYPHNESLAATGRAYLHKNIQYRFDVDCFASLQRLYTSASKLGIIQQAQPVLFYDS
;
A
#
# COMPACT_ATOMS: atom_id res chain seq x y z
N MET A 1 25.22 29.96 29.49
CA MET A 1 25.98 28.75 29.08
C MET A 1 25.42 27.60 29.88
N LEU A 2 24.52 26.81 29.30
CA LEU A 2 23.90 25.63 29.90
C LEU A 2 24.54 24.39 29.29
N ASN A 3 25.24 23.66 30.12
CA ASN A 3 26.06 22.48 29.82
C ASN A 3 25.17 21.27 29.68
N TRP A 4 24.96 20.77 28.44
CA TRP A 4 24.25 19.51 28.16
C TRP A 4 25.25 18.36 28.30
N GLN A 5 25.33 17.77 29.49
CA GLN A 5 26.04 16.49 29.72
C GLN A 5 25.35 15.38 28.89
N ARG A 6 26.11 14.79 27.97
CA ARG A 6 25.74 13.55 27.25
C ARG A 6 25.52 12.44 28.27
N ARG A 7 24.28 12.08 28.52
CA ARG A 7 23.97 10.84 29.21
C ARG A 7 24.28 9.68 28.27
N HIS A 8 25.27 8.87 28.61
CA HIS A 8 25.49 7.56 28.00
C HIS A 8 24.24 6.70 28.26
N ILE A 9 23.50 6.40 27.20
CA ILE A 9 22.48 5.34 27.22
C ILE A 9 23.25 4.04 27.02
N PRO A 10 23.25 3.10 27.98
CA PRO A 10 23.90 1.82 27.78
C PRO A 10 23.21 1.08 26.62
N ALA A 11 24.01 0.49 25.72
CA ALA A 11 23.52 -0.41 24.70
C ALA A 11 22.75 -1.55 25.38
N CYS A 12 21.43 -1.57 25.21
CA CYS A 12 20.59 -2.64 25.73
C CYS A 12 20.88 -3.90 24.90
N SER A 13 21.57 -4.85 25.50
CA SER A 13 21.68 -6.21 24.96
C SER A 13 20.27 -6.78 24.82
N PRO A 14 19.93 -7.54 23.77
CA PRO A 14 18.62 -8.13 23.60
C PRO A 14 18.33 -8.99 24.84
N GLN A 15 17.32 -8.61 25.62
CA GLN A 15 16.84 -9.39 26.74
C GLN A 15 16.29 -10.72 26.19
N ALA A 16 16.87 -11.82 26.61
CA ALA A 16 16.36 -13.17 26.36
C ALA A 16 14.93 -13.24 26.89
N GLY A 17 13.92 -13.43 26.01
CA GLY A 17 12.54 -13.68 26.42
C GLY A 17 11.45 -12.78 25.83
N THR A 18 11.74 -11.81 24.96
CA THR A 18 10.69 -11.02 24.29
C THR A 18 10.04 -11.86 23.19
N LYS A 19 8.70 -11.98 23.22
CA LYS A 19 7.94 -12.65 22.17
C LYS A 19 8.19 -11.94 20.82
N PRO A 20 8.31 -12.70 19.70
CA PRO A 20 8.43 -12.10 18.38
C PRO A 20 7.30 -11.11 18.10
N VAL A 21 7.61 -9.99 17.45
CA VAL A 21 6.62 -9.00 16.99
C VAL A 21 5.68 -9.66 15.99
N ARG A 22 4.38 -9.59 16.23
CA ARG A 22 3.35 -10.12 15.34
C ARG A 22 3.18 -9.15 14.17
N VAL A 23 3.38 -9.63 12.95
CA VAL A 23 3.43 -8.79 11.73
C VAL A 23 2.35 -9.19 10.75
N GLY A 24 1.52 -8.21 10.35
CA GLY A 24 0.56 -8.35 9.27
C GLY A 24 1.17 -7.98 7.91
N CYS A 25 1.27 -8.95 7.01
CA CYS A 25 1.84 -8.80 5.68
C CYS A 25 0.77 -8.86 4.60
N VAL A 26 0.79 -7.93 3.65
CA VAL A 26 -0.05 -8.01 2.46
C VAL A 26 0.49 -9.07 1.51
N ASN A 27 -0.39 -9.97 1.03
CA ASN A 27 0.00 -11.13 0.23
C ASN A 27 0.08 -10.87 -1.29
N TYR A 28 -0.08 -9.63 -1.74
CA TYR A 28 0.08 -9.26 -3.16
C TYR A 28 1.56 -9.18 -3.55
N LEU A 29 1.82 -9.39 -4.84
CA LEU A 29 3.17 -9.38 -5.41
C LEU A 29 3.94 -8.11 -5.04
N ASN A 30 3.33 -6.92 -5.16
CA ASN A 30 3.97 -5.64 -4.89
C ASN A 30 4.41 -5.43 -3.43
N ALA A 31 3.84 -6.16 -2.49
CA ALA A 31 4.19 -6.04 -1.08
C ALA A 31 5.34 -6.97 -0.66
N ARG A 32 5.56 -8.06 -1.42
CA ARG A 32 6.55 -9.10 -1.09
C ARG A 32 7.96 -8.57 -0.83
N PRO A 33 8.50 -7.62 -1.61
CA PRO A 33 9.84 -7.09 -1.34
C PRO A 33 9.99 -6.44 0.03
N LEU A 34 8.93 -5.88 0.61
CA LEU A 34 9.00 -5.26 1.94
C LEU A 34 9.16 -6.27 3.08
N TRP A 35 8.63 -7.49 2.91
CA TRP A 35 8.68 -8.52 3.95
C TRP A 35 9.55 -9.73 3.59
N HIS A 36 10.24 -9.71 2.44
CA HIS A 36 11.06 -10.80 1.91
C HIS A 36 12.08 -11.37 2.91
N GLY A 37 12.72 -10.49 3.70
CA GLY A 37 13.71 -10.87 4.71
C GLY A 37 13.13 -11.15 6.10
N LEU A 38 11.91 -10.71 6.40
CA LEU A 38 11.36 -10.82 7.76
C LEU A 38 11.14 -12.26 8.19
N GLY A 39 10.69 -13.13 7.27
CA GLY A 39 10.49 -14.55 7.55
C GLY A 39 11.76 -15.33 7.89
N LYS A 40 12.94 -14.76 7.60
CA LYS A 40 14.26 -15.32 7.95
C LYS A 40 14.68 -14.94 9.38
N ARG A 41 13.87 -14.14 10.08
CA ARG A 41 14.13 -13.66 11.45
C ARG A 41 12.98 -14.06 12.41
N PRO A 42 12.74 -15.37 12.59
CA PRO A 42 11.69 -15.86 13.50
C PRO A 42 11.97 -15.51 14.97
N ASP A 43 13.21 -15.15 15.29
CA ASP A 43 13.63 -14.58 16.58
C ASP A 43 13.01 -13.20 16.83
N LEU A 44 12.75 -12.42 15.78
CA LEU A 44 12.20 -11.06 15.87
C LEU A 44 10.73 -10.97 15.45
N PHE A 45 10.28 -11.79 14.48
CA PHE A 45 8.99 -11.61 13.83
C PHE A 45 8.18 -12.90 13.67
N SER A 46 6.87 -12.79 13.88
CA SER A 46 5.87 -13.80 13.53
C SER A 46 4.92 -13.24 12.47
N LEU A 47 4.90 -13.82 11.27
CA LEU A 47 4.22 -13.26 10.10
C LEU A 47 2.85 -13.89 9.88
N LYS A 48 1.85 -13.06 9.56
CA LYS A 48 0.51 -13.43 9.06
C LYS A 48 0.28 -12.74 7.71
N TYR A 49 -0.46 -13.38 6.82
CA TYR A 49 -0.66 -12.88 5.45
C TYR A 49 -2.15 -12.78 5.11
N ALA A 50 -2.56 -11.65 4.53
CA ALA A 50 -3.93 -11.43 4.04
C ALA A 50 -3.99 -10.31 2.99
N VAL A 51 -5.19 -9.99 2.53
CA VAL A 51 -5.47 -8.81 1.71
C VAL A 51 -5.36 -7.51 2.55
N PRO A 52 -5.12 -6.34 1.93
CA PRO A 52 -4.85 -5.08 2.64
C PRO A 52 -5.87 -4.71 3.71
N SER A 53 -7.16 -4.82 3.41
CA SER A 53 -8.23 -4.48 4.36
C SER A 53 -8.22 -5.36 5.62
N THR A 54 -7.92 -6.65 5.47
CA THR A 54 -7.79 -7.58 6.60
C THR A 54 -6.55 -7.28 7.43
N VAL A 55 -5.41 -6.99 6.78
CA VAL A 55 -4.16 -6.66 7.45
C VAL A 55 -4.31 -5.40 8.31
N SER A 56 -4.97 -4.36 7.78
CA SER A 56 -5.27 -3.15 8.56
C SER A 56 -6.19 -3.44 9.74
N ALA A 57 -7.24 -4.25 9.54
CA ALA A 57 -8.15 -4.65 10.62
C ALA A 57 -7.42 -5.40 11.75
N TRP A 58 -6.48 -6.29 11.43
CA TRP A 58 -5.66 -6.98 12.44
C TRP A 58 -4.87 -6.02 13.34
N LEU A 59 -4.31 -4.94 12.76
CA LEU A 59 -3.61 -3.94 13.56
C LEU A 59 -4.58 -3.17 14.46
N HIS A 60 -5.72 -2.73 13.91
CA HIS A 60 -6.72 -1.99 14.68
C HIS A 60 -7.30 -2.83 15.83
N ASN A 61 -7.52 -4.12 15.60
CA ASN A 61 -8.02 -5.06 16.62
C ASN A 61 -6.95 -5.56 17.60
N GLY A 62 -5.66 -5.23 17.36
CA GLY A 62 -4.57 -5.68 18.21
C GLY A 62 -4.15 -7.13 18.03
N GLU A 63 -4.52 -7.73 16.90
CA GLU A 63 -4.10 -9.07 16.53
C GLU A 63 -2.65 -9.11 16.05
N VAL A 64 -2.14 -7.98 15.54
CA VAL A 64 -0.73 -7.77 15.16
C VAL A 64 -0.20 -6.48 15.77
N ASP A 65 1.11 -6.36 15.88
CA ASP A 65 1.81 -5.23 16.50
C ASP A 65 2.38 -4.28 15.45
N LEU A 66 2.75 -4.81 14.29
CA LEU A 66 3.21 -4.12 13.09
C LEU A 66 2.43 -4.63 11.89
N ALA A 67 2.05 -3.76 10.96
CA ALA A 67 1.35 -4.14 9.75
C ALA A 67 1.73 -3.27 8.55
N LEU A 68 1.67 -3.85 7.35
CA LEU A 68 1.70 -3.09 6.10
C LEU A 68 0.29 -2.54 5.83
N VAL A 69 0.03 -1.33 6.34
CA VAL A 69 -1.30 -0.73 6.38
C VAL A 69 -1.57 0.10 5.13
N SER A 70 -2.77 -0.01 4.60
CA SER A 70 -3.30 0.87 3.55
C SER A 70 -3.25 2.34 4.00
N SER A 71 -2.71 3.23 3.18
CA SER A 71 -2.43 4.63 3.55
C SER A 71 -3.62 5.37 4.16
N ILE A 72 -4.83 5.17 3.62
CA ILE A 72 -6.03 5.85 4.11
C ILE A 72 -6.50 5.36 5.49
N GLU A 73 -6.00 4.22 5.97
CA GLU A 73 -6.36 3.62 7.25
C GLU A 73 -5.39 3.96 8.37
N TYR A 74 -4.36 4.75 8.07
CA TYR A 74 -3.45 5.24 9.09
C TYR A 74 -4.16 6.17 10.08
N VAL A 75 -3.83 6.01 11.36
CA VAL A 75 -4.27 6.91 12.45
C VAL A 75 -3.07 7.32 13.31
N PRO A 76 -3.06 8.53 13.91
CA PRO A 76 -1.90 9.06 14.67
C PRO A 76 -1.57 8.30 15.96
N ALA A 77 -2.43 7.37 16.38
CA ALA A 77 -2.13 6.45 17.48
C ALA A 77 -0.97 5.49 17.15
N TYR A 78 -0.60 5.38 15.87
CA TYR A 78 0.48 4.53 15.39
C TYR A 78 1.72 5.33 14.99
N ARG A 79 2.82 4.61 14.72
CA ARG A 79 4.06 5.13 14.17
C ARG A 79 4.40 4.44 12.87
N VAL A 80 4.89 5.19 11.90
CA VAL A 80 5.32 4.71 10.58
C VAL A 80 6.80 4.36 10.63
N VAL A 81 7.18 3.24 10.01
CA VAL A 81 8.60 2.89 9.83
C VAL A 81 9.17 3.73 8.68
N PRO A 82 10.21 4.56 8.93
CA PRO A 82 10.78 5.41 7.89
C PRO A 82 11.38 4.61 6.72
N GLY A 83 11.20 5.12 5.51
CA GLY A 83 11.92 4.66 4.32
C GLY A 83 11.41 3.36 3.68
N ALA A 84 10.27 2.81 4.12
CA ALA A 84 9.73 1.54 3.61
C ALA A 84 8.22 1.63 3.35
N ALA A 85 7.85 1.80 2.08
CA ALA A 85 6.46 1.89 1.62
C ALA A 85 6.29 1.23 0.25
N VAL A 86 5.07 0.92 -0.13
CA VAL A 86 4.68 0.58 -1.51
C VAL A 86 4.21 1.85 -2.19
N THR A 87 4.97 2.32 -3.18
CA THR A 87 4.70 3.58 -3.88
C THR A 87 4.80 3.41 -5.40
N SER A 88 4.28 4.37 -6.17
CA SER A 88 4.47 4.45 -7.62
C SER A 88 4.66 5.91 -8.06
N ILE A 89 5.52 6.12 -9.07
CA ILE A 89 5.67 7.41 -9.75
C ILE A 89 5.17 7.25 -11.19
N GLY A 90 3.89 7.50 -11.42
CA GLY A 90 3.24 7.27 -12.70
C GLY A 90 2.46 5.95 -12.71
N PRO A 91 2.31 5.27 -13.86
CA PRO A 91 1.46 4.10 -13.95
C PRO A 91 1.85 3.00 -12.96
N VAL A 92 0.88 2.52 -12.19
CA VAL A 92 1.09 1.41 -11.24
C VAL A 92 0.72 0.05 -11.83
N ALA A 93 -0.03 0.05 -12.92
CA ALA A 93 -0.56 -1.11 -13.63
C ALA A 93 -1.56 -1.99 -12.83
N SER A 94 -1.40 -2.09 -11.51
CA SER A 94 -2.17 -2.97 -10.61
C SER A 94 -3.24 -2.25 -9.80
N VAL A 95 -3.54 -0.99 -10.07
CA VAL A 95 -4.68 -0.25 -9.49
C VAL A 95 -5.32 0.55 -10.61
N ALA A 96 -6.39 0.01 -11.17
CA ALA A 96 -7.00 0.59 -12.35
C ALA A 96 -8.52 0.49 -12.35
N ALA A 97 -9.17 1.50 -12.94
CA ALA A 97 -10.58 1.47 -13.31
C ALA A 97 -10.73 0.97 -14.75
N PHE A 98 -11.66 0.03 -14.93
CA PHE A 98 -12.00 -0.54 -16.23
C PHE A 98 -13.42 -0.12 -16.61
N SER A 99 -13.63 0.29 -17.87
CA SER A 99 -14.93 0.74 -18.37
C SER A 99 -15.08 0.50 -19.86
N ARG A 100 -16.33 0.38 -20.35
CA ARG A 100 -16.62 0.31 -21.78
C ARG A 100 -16.63 1.68 -22.45
N LYS A 101 -16.99 2.71 -21.70
CA LYS A 101 -17.08 4.11 -22.16
C LYS A 101 -16.01 4.95 -21.45
N PRO A 102 -15.73 6.20 -21.90
CA PRO A 102 -14.86 7.11 -21.14
C PRO A 102 -15.32 7.24 -19.69
N LEU A 103 -14.38 7.19 -18.74
CA LEU A 103 -14.65 7.22 -17.31
C LEU A 103 -15.41 8.49 -16.89
N THR A 104 -15.15 9.60 -17.58
CA THR A 104 -15.88 10.89 -17.41
C THR A 104 -17.39 10.82 -17.71
N ARG A 105 -17.86 9.70 -18.25
CA ARG A 105 -19.30 9.45 -18.50
C ARG A 105 -19.89 8.38 -17.57
N ALA A 106 -19.12 7.88 -16.62
CA ALA A 106 -19.61 6.88 -15.67
C ALA A 106 -20.58 7.51 -14.68
N ARG A 107 -21.74 6.88 -14.51
CA ARG A 107 -22.76 7.22 -13.52
C ARG A 107 -22.68 6.32 -12.28
N SER A 108 -22.00 5.19 -12.41
CA SER A 108 -21.78 4.24 -11.32
C SER A 108 -20.40 3.59 -11.43
N VAL A 109 -19.76 3.37 -10.27
CA VAL A 109 -18.44 2.75 -10.16
C VAL A 109 -18.47 1.68 -9.09
N ALA A 110 -18.17 0.43 -9.49
CA ALA A 110 -17.93 -0.65 -8.55
C ALA A 110 -16.53 -0.51 -7.96
N LEU A 111 -16.44 -0.54 -6.62
CA LEU A 111 -15.19 -0.44 -5.86
C LEU A 111 -14.79 -1.82 -5.31
N ASP A 112 -13.55 -2.22 -5.53
CA ASP A 112 -12.95 -3.44 -4.97
C ASP A 112 -12.93 -3.38 -3.43
N SER A 113 -13.60 -4.32 -2.78
CA SER A 113 -13.75 -4.41 -1.31
C SER A 113 -12.44 -4.67 -0.58
N SER A 114 -11.38 -5.09 -1.28
CA SER A 114 -10.09 -5.47 -0.69
C SER A 114 -9.16 -4.29 -0.39
N SER A 115 -9.43 -3.07 -0.93
CA SER A 115 -8.57 -1.88 -0.72
C SER A 115 -9.34 -0.59 -0.49
N ARG A 116 -9.27 -0.08 0.72
CA ARG A 116 -9.85 1.21 1.08
C ARG A 116 -9.07 2.40 0.52
N THR A 117 -7.74 2.31 0.41
CA THR A 117 -6.92 3.39 -0.20
C THR A 117 -7.28 3.60 -1.66
N SER A 118 -7.41 2.54 -2.44
CA SER A 118 -7.75 2.64 -3.87
C SER A 118 -9.18 3.13 -4.07
N ALA A 119 -10.12 2.72 -3.21
CA ALA A 119 -11.49 3.23 -3.19
C ALA A 119 -11.53 4.74 -2.87
N ALA A 120 -10.74 5.20 -1.90
CA ALA A 120 -10.61 6.62 -1.58
C ALA A 120 -9.99 7.41 -2.75
N LEU A 121 -8.91 6.89 -3.35
CA LEU A 121 -8.27 7.49 -4.52
C LEU A 121 -9.27 7.64 -5.68
N MET A 122 -10.04 6.59 -5.98
CA MET A 122 -11.06 6.64 -7.05
C MET A 122 -12.10 7.73 -6.80
N ARG A 123 -12.61 7.87 -5.56
CA ARG A 123 -13.55 8.93 -5.19
C ARG A 123 -12.94 10.32 -5.33
N ILE A 124 -11.70 10.50 -4.91
CA ILE A 124 -10.96 11.77 -5.04
C ILE A 124 -10.77 12.13 -6.51
N LEU A 125 -10.33 11.18 -7.34
CA LEU A 125 -10.12 11.42 -8.76
C LEU A 125 -11.45 11.74 -9.48
N CYS A 126 -12.55 11.08 -9.14
CA CYS A 126 -13.85 11.42 -9.69
C CYS A 126 -14.24 12.89 -9.37
N ALA A 127 -14.08 13.32 -8.11
CA ALA A 127 -14.49 14.64 -7.67
C ALA A 127 -13.54 15.78 -8.08
N GLU A 128 -12.20 15.54 -8.02
CA GLU A 128 -11.21 16.64 -8.15
C GLU A 128 -10.48 16.65 -9.51
N TRP A 129 -10.58 15.58 -10.31
CA TRP A 129 -9.86 15.43 -11.58
C TRP A 129 -10.76 15.19 -12.78
N PHE A 130 -11.75 14.28 -12.64
CA PHE A 130 -12.69 13.97 -13.72
C PHE A 130 -13.95 14.84 -13.70
N ASP A 131 -14.19 15.56 -12.61
CA ASP A 131 -15.38 16.41 -12.40
C ASP A 131 -16.69 15.62 -12.59
N ILE A 132 -16.79 14.46 -11.93
CA ILE A 132 -17.97 13.58 -11.96
C ILE A 132 -18.35 13.12 -10.54
N GLU A 133 -19.64 12.87 -10.34
CA GLU A 133 -20.21 12.36 -9.09
C GLU A 133 -20.98 11.05 -9.32
N PRO A 134 -20.30 9.92 -9.58
CA PRO A 134 -20.96 8.64 -9.80
C PRO A 134 -21.46 8.04 -8.49
N GLU A 135 -22.46 7.17 -8.56
CA GLU A 135 -22.79 6.25 -7.48
C GLU A 135 -21.64 5.25 -7.27
N PHE A 136 -21.24 5.03 -6.01
CA PHE A 136 -20.18 4.08 -5.67
C PHE A 136 -20.75 2.85 -4.97
N VAL A 137 -20.49 1.67 -5.53
CA VAL A 137 -20.95 0.38 -5.00
C VAL A 137 -19.74 -0.47 -4.63
N THR A 138 -19.58 -0.81 -3.34
CA THR A 138 -18.51 -1.75 -2.92
C THR A 138 -18.93 -3.17 -3.27
N MET A 139 -18.05 -3.90 -3.97
CA MET A 139 -18.30 -5.24 -4.46
C MET A 139 -17.06 -6.14 -4.29
N ASP A 140 -17.29 -7.45 -4.29
CA ASP A 140 -16.21 -8.41 -4.44
C ASP A 140 -15.53 -8.24 -5.80
N PRO A 141 -14.20 -8.41 -5.88
CA PRO A 141 -13.42 -8.08 -7.07
C PRO A 141 -13.55 -9.14 -8.19
N ASP A 142 -14.70 -9.16 -8.82
CA ASP A 142 -15.02 -9.94 -10.02
C ASP A 142 -15.42 -9.01 -11.17
N LEU A 143 -14.49 -8.72 -12.07
CA LEU A 143 -14.64 -7.69 -13.11
C LEU A 143 -15.90 -7.89 -13.97
N PRO A 144 -16.26 -9.11 -14.45
CA PRO A 144 -17.49 -9.32 -15.21
C PRO A 144 -18.74 -8.91 -14.44
N THR A 145 -18.88 -9.37 -13.19
CA THR A 145 -20.03 -9.05 -12.32
C THR A 145 -20.08 -7.54 -12.01
N MET A 146 -18.94 -6.94 -11.71
CA MET A 146 -18.84 -5.50 -11.45
C MET A 146 -19.32 -4.67 -12.66
N LEU A 147 -18.90 -5.03 -13.88
CA LEU A 147 -19.27 -4.33 -15.12
C LEU A 147 -20.68 -4.69 -15.65
N GLN A 148 -21.34 -5.69 -15.09
CA GLN A 148 -22.77 -5.90 -15.32
C GLN A 148 -23.63 -4.96 -14.48
N ARG A 149 -23.14 -4.50 -13.33
CA ARG A 149 -23.89 -3.68 -12.38
C ARG A 149 -23.54 -2.19 -12.44
N CYS A 150 -22.30 -1.86 -12.87
CA CYS A 150 -21.80 -0.50 -12.87
C CYS A 150 -21.14 -0.16 -14.21
N ASP A 151 -21.08 1.14 -14.54
CA ASP A 151 -20.46 1.64 -15.77
C ASP A 151 -18.93 1.46 -15.78
N ALA A 152 -18.32 1.49 -14.60
CA ALA A 152 -16.89 1.26 -14.41
C ALA A 152 -16.63 0.37 -13.18
N ALA A 153 -15.48 -0.28 -13.14
CA ALA A 153 -15.05 -1.18 -12.08
C ALA A 153 -13.61 -0.92 -11.70
N LEU A 154 -13.36 -0.60 -10.43
CA LEU A 154 -12.02 -0.51 -9.85
C LEU A 154 -11.57 -1.90 -9.40
N LEU A 155 -10.42 -2.35 -9.90
CA LEU A 155 -9.72 -3.53 -9.40
C LEU A 155 -8.33 -3.16 -8.87
N ILE A 156 -7.82 -3.99 -7.96
CA ILE A 156 -6.47 -3.85 -7.42
C ILE A 156 -5.66 -5.15 -7.44
N GLY A 157 -4.35 -4.98 -7.22
CA GLY A 157 -3.39 -6.07 -7.07
C GLY A 157 -3.23 -6.92 -8.31
N ASP A 158 -2.91 -8.18 -8.10
CA ASP A 158 -2.62 -9.11 -9.18
C ASP A 158 -3.82 -9.29 -10.13
N ARG A 159 -5.05 -9.18 -9.61
CA ARG A 159 -6.27 -9.24 -10.43
C ARG A 159 -6.34 -8.11 -11.44
N ALA A 160 -5.98 -6.89 -11.07
CA ALA A 160 -5.96 -5.75 -11.98
C ALA A 160 -4.78 -5.82 -12.97
N LEU A 161 -3.64 -6.35 -12.52
CA LEU A 161 -2.42 -6.46 -13.30
C LEU A 161 -2.59 -7.33 -14.55
N PHE A 162 -3.36 -8.43 -14.44
CA PHE A 162 -3.52 -9.42 -15.49
C PHE A 162 -4.82 -9.32 -16.28
N VAL A 163 -5.59 -8.23 -16.14
CA VAL A 163 -6.79 -8.03 -16.99
C VAL A 163 -6.38 -7.81 -18.43
N ASP A 164 -6.83 -8.69 -19.31
CA ASP A 164 -6.78 -8.45 -20.77
C ASP A 164 -7.87 -7.45 -21.19
N HIS A 165 -7.67 -6.20 -20.81
CA HIS A 165 -8.64 -5.14 -21.10
C HIS A 165 -8.82 -4.87 -22.60
N VAL A 166 -7.78 -5.10 -23.40
CA VAL A 166 -7.84 -4.93 -24.87
C VAL A 166 -8.72 -6.02 -25.48
N GLY A 167 -8.47 -7.29 -25.16
CA GLY A 167 -9.30 -8.41 -25.63
C GLY A 167 -10.75 -8.34 -25.15
N MET A 168 -10.99 -7.72 -23.99
CA MET A 168 -12.34 -7.47 -23.45
C MET A 168 -13.00 -6.19 -24.02
N GLY A 169 -12.34 -5.42 -24.87
CA GLY A 169 -12.84 -4.16 -25.41
C GLY A 169 -13.04 -3.08 -24.32
N LEU A 170 -12.22 -3.10 -23.27
CA LEU A 170 -12.31 -2.18 -22.14
C LEU A 170 -11.24 -1.09 -22.22
N ARG A 171 -11.58 0.08 -21.72
CA ARG A 171 -10.64 1.14 -21.40
C ARG A 171 -10.06 0.87 -20.02
N LYS A 172 -8.76 1.08 -19.87
CA LYS A 172 -8.05 1.01 -18.59
C LYS A 172 -7.61 2.42 -18.20
N HIS A 173 -7.97 2.85 -17.00
CA HIS A 173 -7.53 4.09 -16.37
C HIS A 173 -6.66 3.74 -15.17
N ASP A 174 -5.36 3.95 -15.28
CA ASP A 174 -4.42 3.70 -14.17
C ASP A 174 -4.54 4.84 -13.16
N LEU A 175 -4.95 4.53 -11.93
CA LEU A 175 -5.25 5.56 -10.94
C LEU A 175 -4.02 6.35 -10.48
N CYS A 176 -2.82 5.76 -10.56
CA CYS A 176 -1.60 6.48 -10.20
C CYS A 176 -1.13 7.42 -11.31
N GLU A 177 -1.34 7.05 -12.57
CA GLU A 177 -1.11 7.96 -13.69
C GLU A 177 -2.02 9.18 -13.59
N GLU A 178 -3.30 8.98 -13.29
CA GLU A 178 -4.28 10.05 -13.07
C GLU A 178 -3.91 10.91 -11.85
N TRP A 179 -3.52 10.29 -10.73
CA TRP A 179 -3.05 11.00 -9.54
C TRP A 179 -1.85 11.88 -9.86
N ARG A 180 -0.88 11.34 -10.59
CA ARG A 180 0.29 12.11 -11.02
C ARG A 180 -0.08 13.25 -11.98
N GLY A 181 -1.03 13.02 -12.88
CA GLY A 181 -1.59 14.06 -13.77
C GLY A 181 -2.15 15.23 -12.96
N MET A 182 -2.94 14.93 -11.92
CA MET A 182 -3.59 15.91 -11.05
C MET A 182 -2.61 16.64 -10.12
N THR A 183 -1.66 15.90 -9.50
CA THR A 183 -0.88 16.41 -8.35
C THR A 183 0.60 16.61 -8.62
N ARG A 184 1.17 15.96 -9.64
CA ARG A 184 2.61 15.83 -9.92
C ARG A 184 3.40 15.04 -8.88
N LEU A 185 2.74 14.40 -7.91
CA LEU A 185 3.32 13.65 -6.81
C LEU A 185 3.28 12.13 -7.07
N PRO A 186 4.17 11.33 -6.44
CA PRO A 186 4.03 9.88 -6.40
C PRO A 186 2.76 9.50 -5.64
N PHE A 187 2.29 8.25 -5.78
CA PHE A 187 1.22 7.75 -4.92
C PHE A 187 1.76 6.76 -3.90
N VAL A 188 1.27 6.84 -2.66
CA VAL A 188 1.65 5.95 -1.56
C VAL A 188 0.48 5.03 -1.24
N PHE A 189 0.63 3.73 -1.48
CA PHE A 189 -0.44 2.75 -1.27
C PHE A 189 -0.50 2.20 0.15
N ALA A 190 0.67 1.83 0.67
CA ALA A 190 0.81 1.21 1.97
C ALA A 190 2.19 1.46 2.55
N PHE A 191 2.30 1.45 3.86
CA PHE A 191 3.57 1.55 4.58
C PHE A 191 3.51 0.77 5.90
N TRP A 192 4.69 0.40 6.41
CA TRP A 192 4.78 -0.24 7.70
C TRP A 192 4.38 0.70 8.81
N THR A 193 3.41 0.29 9.62
CA THR A 193 2.98 1.05 10.78
C THR A 193 2.61 0.12 11.93
N GLY A 194 2.82 0.59 13.14
CA GLY A 194 2.54 -0.17 14.36
C GLY A 194 2.35 0.73 15.58
N ARG A 195 2.09 0.12 16.73
CA ARG A 195 1.97 0.87 17.98
C ARG A 195 3.30 1.52 18.36
N PRO A 196 3.31 2.64 19.08
CA PRO A 196 4.53 3.38 19.41
C PRO A 196 5.63 2.51 20.02
N ASP A 197 5.26 1.60 20.93
CA ASP A 197 6.18 0.77 21.69
C ASP A 197 6.39 -0.64 21.11
N ALA A 198 5.88 -0.90 19.90
CA ALA A 198 5.93 -2.24 19.30
C ALA A 198 7.32 -2.61 18.79
N LEU A 199 8.12 -1.64 18.39
CA LEU A 199 9.40 -1.88 17.71
C LEU A 199 10.57 -1.28 18.48
N THR A 200 11.63 -2.08 18.61
CA THR A 200 12.95 -1.63 19.07
C THR A 200 13.79 -1.19 17.87
N PRO A 201 14.92 -0.48 18.07
CA PRO A 201 15.86 -0.15 16.99
C PRO A 201 16.30 -1.37 16.15
N ALA A 202 16.46 -2.55 16.78
CA ALA A 202 16.78 -3.78 16.07
C ALA A 202 15.68 -4.24 15.12
N HIS A 203 14.41 -4.12 15.52
CA HIS A 203 13.26 -4.41 14.66
C HIS A 203 13.20 -3.43 13.47
N LEU A 204 13.38 -2.13 13.72
CA LEU A 204 13.39 -1.10 12.67
C LEU A 204 14.50 -1.36 11.66
N GLN A 205 15.69 -1.73 12.15
CA GLN A 205 16.80 -2.08 11.27
C GLN A 205 16.49 -3.33 10.44
N ALA A 206 15.92 -4.37 11.03
CA ALA A 206 15.55 -5.60 10.34
C ALA A 206 14.46 -5.35 9.25
N VAL A 207 13.50 -4.46 9.48
CA VAL A 207 12.52 -4.05 8.46
C VAL A 207 13.21 -3.32 7.30
N ARG A 208 14.14 -2.41 7.58
CA ARG A 208 14.93 -1.73 6.54
C ARG A 208 15.80 -2.71 5.74
N ASP A 209 16.41 -3.68 6.41
CA ASP A 209 17.22 -4.72 5.77
C ASP A 209 16.36 -5.66 4.91
N SER A 210 15.18 -6.03 5.37
CA SER A 210 14.20 -6.80 4.60
C SER A 210 13.83 -6.09 3.29
N ARG A 211 13.52 -4.78 3.36
CA ARG A 211 13.27 -3.99 2.16
C ARG A 211 14.48 -3.99 1.21
N ARG A 212 15.71 -3.76 1.72
CA ARG A 212 16.92 -3.78 0.87
C ARG A 212 17.09 -5.13 0.18
N ALA A 213 17.01 -6.21 0.93
CA ALA A 213 17.10 -7.57 0.38
C ALA A 213 16.00 -7.85 -0.65
N GLY A 214 14.75 -7.42 -0.37
CA GLY A 214 13.64 -7.61 -1.29
C GLY A 214 13.79 -6.84 -2.59
N VAL A 215 14.31 -5.61 -2.55
CA VAL A 215 14.56 -4.80 -3.77
C VAL A 215 15.68 -5.39 -4.63
N THR A 216 16.63 -6.11 -4.06
CA THR A 216 17.66 -6.83 -4.83
C THR A 216 17.20 -8.19 -5.37
N ALA A 217 16.07 -8.71 -4.89
CA ALA A 217 15.54 -10.03 -5.22
C ALA A 217 14.22 -9.98 -6.00
N LEU A 218 13.93 -8.90 -6.74
CA LEU A 218 12.63 -8.71 -7.42
C LEU A 218 12.32 -9.83 -8.40
N ASP A 219 13.32 -10.32 -9.15
CA ASP A 219 13.15 -11.40 -10.12
C ASP A 219 12.80 -12.73 -9.44
N ASP A 220 13.55 -13.07 -8.38
CA ASP A 220 13.31 -14.29 -7.60
C ASP A 220 11.91 -14.23 -6.93
N ILE A 221 11.53 -13.07 -6.42
CA ILE A 221 10.21 -12.85 -5.81
C ILE A 221 9.09 -13.05 -6.84
N ALA A 222 9.23 -12.53 -8.06
CA ALA A 222 8.25 -12.72 -9.11
C ALA A 222 8.16 -14.18 -9.55
N CYS A 223 9.29 -14.86 -9.73
CA CYS A 223 9.34 -16.28 -10.06
C CYS A 223 8.71 -17.14 -8.96
N ALA A 224 9.03 -16.87 -7.70
CA ALA A 224 8.46 -17.59 -6.55
C ALA A 224 6.96 -17.31 -6.33
N HIS A 225 6.45 -16.18 -6.84
CA HIS A 225 5.02 -15.86 -6.77
C HIS A 225 4.21 -16.62 -7.84
N TYR A 226 4.82 -16.88 -9.00
CA TYR A 226 4.22 -17.61 -10.13
C TYR A 226 5.09 -18.80 -10.58
N PRO A 227 5.31 -19.81 -9.70
CA PRO A 227 6.35 -20.83 -9.90
C PRO A 227 6.13 -21.73 -11.13
N HIS A 228 4.89 -21.79 -11.65
CA HIS A 228 4.51 -22.68 -12.76
C HIS A 228 4.02 -21.90 -14.00
N ASN A 229 4.24 -20.58 -14.04
CA ASN A 229 3.78 -19.75 -15.15
C ASN A 229 4.80 -18.64 -15.47
N GLU A 230 5.67 -18.95 -16.44
CA GLU A 230 6.74 -18.01 -16.85
C GLU A 230 6.18 -16.70 -17.44
N SER A 231 5.04 -16.74 -18.13
CA SER A 231 4.42 -15.52 -18.67
C SER A 231 3.95 -14.57 -17.55
N LEU A 232 3.31 -15.13 -16.52
CA LEU A 232 2.92 -14.33 -15.34
C LEU A 232 4.15 -13.86 -14.56
N ALA A 233 5.18 -14.70 -14.41
CA ALA A 233 6.43 -14.34 -13.74
C ALA A 233 7.14 -13.20 -14.49
N ALA A 234 7.21 -13.26 -15.83
CA ALA A 234 7.80 -12.21 -16.66
C ALA A 234 7.06 -10.87 -16.51
N THR A 235 5.72 -10.90 -16.54
CA THR A 235 4.88 -9.72 -16.28
C THR A 235 5.11 -9.19 -14.85
N GLY A 236 5.18 -10.07 -13.87
CA GLY A 236 5.46 -9.73 -12.47
C GLY A 236 6.83 -9.07 -12.29
N ARG A 237 7.89 -9.59 -12.94
CA ARG A 237 9.23 -8.95 -12.95
C ARG A 237 9.16 -7.54 -13.53
N ALA A 238 8.59 -7.40 -14.72
CA ALA A 238 8.43 -6.09 -15.36
C ALA A 238 7.67 -5.10 -14.48
N TYR A 239 6.60 -5.54 -13.84
CA TYR A 239 5.79 -4.77 -12.91
C TYR A 239 6.60 -4.30 -11.69
N LEU A 240 7.31 -5.20 -11.01
CA LEU A 240 8.10 -4.85 -9.83
C LEU A 240 9.22 -3.85 -10.13
N HIS A 241 9.89 -3.99 -11.31
CA HIS A 241 10.97 -3.11 -11.71
C HIS A 241 10.50 -1.74 -12.22
N LYS A 242 9.40 -1.71 -12.98
CA LYS A 242 9.00 -0.50 -13.71
C LYS A 242 7.95 0.34 -12.99
N ASN A 243 7.04 -0.30 -12.25
CA ASN A 243 5.84 0.35 -11.74
C ASN A 243 5.89 0.62 -10.23
N ILE A 244 6.62 -0.20 -9.47
CA ILE A 244 6.63 -0.11 -8.01
C ILE A 244 7.94 0.44 -7.49
N GLN A 245 7.84 1.26 -6.46
CA GLN A 245 8.97 1.74 -5.67
C GLN A 245 8.75 1.42 -4.20
N TYR A 246 9.87 1.26 -3.47
CA TYR A 246 9.86 0.84 -2.07
C TYR A 246 10.48 1.90 -1.17
N ARG A 247 10.27 3.17 -1.49
CA ARG A 247 10.80 4.31 -0.76
C ARG A 247 9.67 5.10 -0.10
N PHE A 248 10.04 5.84 0.94
CA PHE A 248 9.20 6.83 1.57
C PHE A 248 10.06 8.08 1.78
N ASP A 249 9.92 9.04 0.90
CA ASP A 249 10.69 10.29 0.88
C ASP A 249 9.78 11.52 1.07
N VAL A 250 10.34 12.72 0.90
CA VAL A 250 9.62 13.98 1.08
C VAL A 250 8.43 14.12 0.11
N ASP A 251 8.56 13.64 -1.13
CA ASP A 251 7.48 13.70 -2.12
C ASP A 251 6.35 12.72 -1.75
N CYS A 252 6.69 11.55 -1.21
CA CYS A 252 5.73 10.60 -0.66
C CYS A 252 4.97 11.20 0.53
N PHE A 253 5.65 11.93 1.40
CA PHE A 253 5.01 12.62 2.52
C PHE A 253 4.06 13.71 2.03
N ALA A 254 4.48 14.55 1.08
CA ALA A 254 3.62 15.56 0.45
C ALA A 254 2.39 14.93 -0.21
N SER A 255 2.57 13.78 -0.87
CA SER A 255 1.47 13.02 -1.48
C SER A 255 0.47 12.52 -0.44
N LEU A 256 0.92 11.98 0.69
CA LEU A 256 0.03 11.56 1.78
C LEU A 256 -0.74 12.73 2.37
N GLN A 257 -0.10 13.87 2.57
CA GLN A 257 -0.78 15.08 3.05
C GLN A 257 -1.87 15.52 2.06
N ARG A 258 -1.57 15.49 0.76
CA ARG A 258 -2.55 15.79 -0.29
C ARG A 258 -3.71 14.81 -0.28
N LEU A 259 -3.43 13.49 -0.15
CA LEU A 259 -4.44 12.44 -0.06
C LEU A 259 -5.37 12.67 1.14
N TYR A 260 -4.82 12.92 2.33
CA TYR A 260 -5.61 13.13 3.55
C TYR A 260 -6.42 14.42 3.50
N THR A 261 -5.87 15.49 2.91
CA THR A 261 -6.60 16.75 2.72
C THR A 261 -7.81 16.54 1.80
N SER A 262 -7.63 15.89 0.65
CA SER A 262 -8.72 15.59 -0.29
C SER A 262 -9.74 14.63 0.32
N ALA A 263 -9.27 13.58 1.00
CA ALA A 263 -10.13 12.60 1.67
C ALA A 263 -10.98 13.23 2.79
N SER A 264 -10.40 14.16 3.57
CA SER A 264 -11.13 14.91 4.60
C SER A 264 -12.18 15.85 3.99
N LYS A 265 -11.81 16.57 2.93
CA LYS A 265 -12.74 17.47 2.21
C LYS A 265 -13.96 16.71 1.67
N LEU A 266 -13.77 15.48 1.24
CA LEU A 266 -14.85 14.61 0.72
C LEU A 266 -15.56 13.77 1.80
N GLY A 267 -15.21 13.95 3.08
CA GLY A 267 -15.81 13.22 4.19
C GLY A 267 -15.44 11.71 4.22
N ILE A 268 -14.40 11.29 3.49
CA ILE A 268 -13.91 9.91 3.48
C ILE A 268 -13.20 9.58 4.80
N ILE A 269 -12.49 10.56 5.36
CA ILE A 269 -11.91 10.52 6.71
C ILE A 269 -12.41 11.75 7.49
N GLN A 270 -12.44 11.67 8.82
CA GLN A 270 -12.96 12.76 9.65
C GLN A 270 -12.11 14.04 9.52
N GLN A 271 -10.79 13.90 9.57
CA GLN A 271 -9.84 15.01 9.39
C GLN A 271 -8.48 14.51 8.93
N ALA A 272 -7.74 15.37 8.23
CA ALA A 272 -6.36 15.10 7.88
C ALA A 272 -5.52 15.00 9.15
N GLN A 273 -4.70 13.95 9.25
CA GLN A 273 -3.92 13.62 10.45
C GLN A 273 -2.41 13.77 10.17
N PRO A 274 -1.63 14.20 11.17
CA PRO A 274 -0.17 14.19 11.05
C PRO A 274 0.36 12.76 10.97
N VAL A 275 1.32 12.53 10.08
CA VAL A 275 2.04 11.26 9.99
C VAL A 275 3.19 11.27 11.00
N LEU A 276 3.15 10.35 11.95
CA LEU A 276 4.15 10.22 13.00
C LEU A 276 5.03 9.00 12.74
N PHE A 277 6.34 9.17 12.88
CA PHE A 277 7.32 8.12 12.59
C PHE A 277 7.88 7.52 13.88
N TYR A 278 8.41 6.28 13.77
CA TYR A 278 9.33 5.77 14.78
C TYR A 278 10.63 6.57 14.72
N ASP A 279 11.24 6.79 15.88
CA ASP A 279 12.56 7.41 15.98
C ASP A 279 13.60 6.48 15.33
N SER A 280 14.46 7.06 14.48
CA SER A 280 15.43 6.32 13.65
C SER A 280 16.76 6.08 14.39
#